data_50d974d787ea152386960d46d5b1ef4b
#
_entry.id   50d974d787ea152386960d46d5b1ef4b
#
_cell.length_a   1.000
_cell.length_b   1.000
_cell.length_c   1.000
_cell.angle_alpha   90.00
_cell.angle_beta   90.00
_cell.angle_gamma   90.00
#
_symmetry.space_group_name_H-M   'P 1'
#
loop_
_entity.id
_entity.type
_entity.pdbx_description
1 polymer ?
#
loop_
_entity_poly.entity_id
_entity_poly.type
_entity_poly.pdbx_seq_one_letter_code
_entity_poly.pdbx_strand_id
1 'polypeptide(L)'
;MESDMKSSYYLIFISLLLLAGCSSHGDASAQSQSNGMAVAKAAFDSAQYEKAERLYLALLSSDASLEEAQLMLARTRYQQDKKQAARDGLQQLLDRAGKQAPEAANYLGKFLLDDGRTEQAATAYRQGLALPELTPLARARLSNGLGVASLRQGAFAKGRALFEAAVAAAPDEPDYRGNLALGWLMEGNRIAARQAFEPLLHYQSLPPQVEMNYALLLLAEGNEPQARLILSRFLSASQLEHDIRLLKAQLRGLSV
;
A
#
# COMPACT_ATOMS: atom_id res chain seq x y z
N MET A 1 -57.44 18.17 -49.28
CA MET A 1 -57.06 18.42 -47.88
C MET A 1 -56.35 17.18 -47.27
N GLU A 2 -55.77 16.33 -48.08
CA GLU A 2 -55.15 15.03 -47.67
C GLU A 2 -53.65 14.89 -48.00
N SER A 3 -53.05 15.91 -48.66
CA SER A 3 -51.65 15.86 -49.08
C SER A 3 -50.65 16.47 -48.06
N ASP A 4 -51.12 17.34 -47.13
CA ASP A 4 -50.25 18.06 -46.21
C ASP A 4 -49.95 17.32 -44.91
N MET A 5 -50.73 16.27 -44.59
CA MET A 5 -50.58 15.50 -43.36
C MET A 5 -49.51 14.40 -43.44
N LYS A 6 -49.16 13.98 -44.66
CA LYS A 6 -48.10 12.93 -44.86
C LYS A 6 -46.68 13.50 -44.84
N SER A 7 -46.50 14.78 -45.14
CA SER A 7 -45.21 15.43 -45.13
C SER A 7 -44.68 15.74 -43.71
N SER A 8 -45.61 15.94 -42.75
CA SER A 8 -45.24 16.31 -41.36
C SER A 8 -44.72 15.12 -40.54
N TYR A 9 -45.11 13.90 -40.87
CA TYR A 9 -44.63 12.67 -40.19
C TYR A 9 -43.24 12.24 -40.62
N TYR A 10 -42.79 12.58 -41.81
CA TYR A 10 -41.45 12.25 -42.30
C TYR A 10 -40.37 13.15 -41.69
N LEU A 11 -40.65 14.37 -41.31
CA LEU A 11 -39.73 15.28 -40.67
C LEU A 11 -39.53 14.98 -39.19
N ILE A 12 -40.52 14.37 -38.51
CA ILE A 12 -40.43 13.97 -37.10
C ILE A 12 -39.62 12.66 -36.96
N PHE A 13 -39.66 11.77 -37.96
CA PHE A 13 -38.91 10.50 -37.91
C PHE A 13 -37.37 10.66 -38.20
N ILE A 14 -36.99 11.70 -38.94
CA ILE A 14 -35.59 11.96 -39.24
C ILE A 14 -34.85 12.64 -38.10
N SER A 15 -35.58 13.44 -37.24
CA SER A 15 -34.97 14.08 -36.07
C SER A 15 -34.80 13.15 -34.88
N LEU A 16 -35.44 11.97 -34.82
CA LEU A 16 -35.26 10.99 -33.71
C LEU A 16 -34.12 10.00 -33.94
N LEU A 17 -33.59 9.90 -35.18
CA LEU A 17 -32.50 8.98 -35.54
C LEU A 17 -31.08 9.59 -35.33
N LEU A 18 -30.99 10.89 -35.01
CA LEU A 18 -29.70 11.54 -34.81
C LEU A 18 -29.28 11.64 -33.32
N LEU A 19 -30.12 11.17 -32.38
CA LEU A 19 -29.79 11.18 -30.94
C LEU A 19 -29.27 9.84 -30.39
N ALA A 20 -29.25 8.78 -31.19
CA ALA A 20 -28.78 7.43 -30.77
C ALA A 20 -27.29 7.16 -31.06
N GLY A 21 -26.55 8.13 -31.61
CA GLY A 21 -25.18 7.94 -32.07
C GLY A 21 -24.06 8.32 -31.10
N CYS A 22 -24.35 8.92 -29.95
CA CYS A 22 -23.29 9.45 -29.07
C CYS A 22 -22.95 8.61 -27.84
N SER A 23 -23.71 7.55 -27.52
CA SER A 23 -23.44 6.72 -26.33
C SER A 23 -22.47 5.55 -26.58
N SER A 24 -22.35 5.05 -27.82
CA SER A 24 -21.57 3.85 -28.11
C SER A 24 -20.05 4.07 -28.20
N HIS A 25 -19.58 5.31 -28.43
CA HIS A 25 -18.12 5.59 -28.50
C HIS A 25 -17.48 5.72 -27.12
N GLY A 26 -18.21 6.25 -26.13
CA GLY A 26 -17.75 6.35 -24.76
C GLY A 26 -17.58 4.98 -24.09
N ASP A 27 -18.56 4.10 -24.29
CA ASP A 27 -18.55 2.75 -23.71
C ASP A 27 -17.44 1.87 -24.30
N ALA A 28 -17.21 1.96 -25.61
CA ALA A 28 -16.15 1.21 -26.29
C ALA A 28 -14.74 1.66 -25.87
N SER A 29 -14.53 2.95 -25.64
CA SER A 29 -13.24 3.49 -25.19
C SER A 29 -12.96 3.12 -23.72
N ALA A 30 -13.95 3.23 -22.84
CA ALA A 30 -13.86 2.83 -21.44
C ALA A 30 -13.59 1.33 -21.30
N GLN A 31 -14.27 0.49 -22.10
CA GLN A 31 -14.04 -0.95 -22.12
C GLN A 31 -12.62 -1.29 -22.63
N SER A 32 -12.13 -0.59 -23.65
CA SER A 32 -10.77 -0.76 -24.16
C SER A 32 -9.72 -0.37 -23.11
N GLN A 33 -9.92 0.74 -22.39
CA GLN A 33 -9.03 1.16 -21.29
C GLN A 33 -9.04 0.15 -20.15
N SER A 34 -10.21 -0.33 -19.72
CA SER A 34 -10.36 -1.35 -18.69
C SER A 34 -9.62 -2.65 -19.07
N ASN A 35 -9.78 -3.12 -20.29
CA ASN A 35 -9.08 -4.31 -20.78
C ASN A 35 -7.56 -4.08 -20.84
N GLY A 36 -7.12 -2.91 -21.28
CA GLY A 36 -5.71 -2.52 -21.31
C GLY A 36 -5.09 -2.49 -19.91
N MET A 37 -5.79 -1.93 -18.93
CA MET A 37 -5.38 -1.94 -17.52
C MET A 37 -5.25 -3.35 -16.97
N ALA A 38 -6.22 -4.24 -17.25
CA ALA A 38 -6.17 -5.63 -16.79
C ALA A 38 -4.95 -6.38 -17.37
N VAL A 39 -4.66 -6.19 -18.67
CA VAL A 39 -3.49 -6.81 -19.33
C VAL A 39 -2.18 -6.26 -18.76
N ALA A 40 -2.09 -4.94 -18.55
CA ALA A 40 -0.91 -4.30 -17.96
C ALA A 40 -0.66 -4.81 -16.52
N LYS A 41 -1.74 -4.92 -15.72
CA LYS A 41 -1.68 -5.45 -14.38
C LYS A 41 -1.24 -6.92 -14.36
N ALA A 42 -1.79 -7.76 -15.24
CA ALA A 42 -1.36 -9.16 -15.36
C ALA A 42 0.12 -9.29 -15.73
N ALA A 43 0.66 -8.41 -16.57
CA ALA A 43 2.08 -8.36 -16.87
C ALA A 43 2.91 -7.97 -15.63
N PHE A 44 2.45 -7.01 -14.85
CA PHE A 44 3.08 -6.62 -13.58
C PHE A 44 3.09 -7.77 -12.57
N ASP A 45 1.94 -8.41 -12.36
CA ASP A 45 1.77 -9.50 -11.40
C ASP A 45 2.62 -10.74 -11.78
N SER A 46 2.90 -10.89 -13.10
CA SER A 46 3.81 -11.93 -13.63
C SER A 46 5.28 -11.50 -13.67
N ALA A 47 5.66 -10.42 -12.99
CA ALA A 47 7.00 -9.83 -12.97
C ALA A 47 7.58 -9.47 -14.37
N GLN A 48 6.72 -9.32 -15.39
CA GLN A 48 7.09 -8.86 -16.74
C GLN A 48 7.12 -7.31 -16.78
N TYR A 49 8.01 -6.72 -15.98
CA TYR A 49 7.98 -5.27 -15.70
C TYR A 49 8.22 -4.40 -16.93
N GLU A 50 9.08 -4.80 -17.89
CA GLU A 50 9.29 -4.06 -19.13
C GLU A 50 8.03 -4.05 -20.01
N LYS A 51 7.29 -5.16 -20.03
CA LYS A 51 6.02 -5.25 -20.75
C LYS A 51 4.95 -4.41 -20.06
N ALA A 52 4.86 -4.51 -18.74
CA ALA A 52 3.92 -3.71 -17.94
C ALA A 52 4.15 -2.21 -18.14
N GLU A 53 5.42 -1.74 -18.11
CA GLU A 53 5.77 -0.34 -18.34
C GLU A 53 5.29 0.14 -19.72
N ARG A 54 5.58 -0.62 -20.79
CA ARG A 54 5.12 -0.26 -22.14
C ARG A 54 3.60 -0.17 -22.22
N LEU A 55 2.88 -1.09 -21.59
CA LEU A 55 1.41 -1.10 -21.59
C LEU A 55 0.83 0.09 -20.82
N TYR A 56 1.37 0.41 -19.64
CA TYR A 56 0.93 1.60 -18.90
C TYR A 56 1.25 2.89 -19.66
N LEU A 57 2.40 3.00 -20.31
CA LEU A 57 2.73 4.15 -21.14
C LEU A 57 1.79 4.28 -22.35
N ALA A 58 1.39 3.18 -22.97
CA ALA A 58 0.42 3.19 -24.06
C ALA A 58 -0.96 3.68 -23.58
N LEU A 59 -1.41 3.24 -22.40
CA LEU A 59 -2.64 3.74 -21.78
C LEU A 59 -2.57 5.24 -21.51
N LEU A 60 -1.45 5.72 -20.95
CA LEU A 60 -1.24 7.13 -20.61
C LEU A 60 -1.05 7.99 -21.88
N SER A 61 -0.63 7.44 -23.00
CA SER A 61 -0.59 8.15 -24.26
C SER A 61 -1.98 8.40 -24.85
N SER A 62 -2.94 7.53 -24.55
CA SER A 62 -4.34 7.71 -24.95
C SER A 62 -5.14 8.58 -23.96
N ASP A 63 -4.81 8.49 -22.68
CA ASP A 63 -5.41 9.29 -21.61
C ASP A 63 -4.40 9.52 -20.47
N ALA A 64 -3.78 10.69 -20.49
CA ALA A 64 -2.79 11.08 -19.49
C ALA A 64 -3.37 11.28 -18.08
N SER A 65 -4.70 11.35 -17.94
CA SER A 65 -5.39 11.55 -16.64
C SER A 65 -5.64 10.26 -15.86
N LEU A 66 -5.33 9.09 -16.41
CA LEU A 66 -5.53 7.78 -15.78
C LEU A 66 -4.61 7.62 -14.55
N GLU A 67 -5.04 8.13 -13.39
CA GLU A 67 -4.25 8.09 -12.15
C GLU A 67 -3.85 6.66 -11.76
N GLU A 68 -4.71 5.67 -11.97
CA GLU A 68 -4.39 4.26 -11.68
C GLU A 68 -3.23 3.76 -12.56
N ALA A 69 -3.22 4.11 -13.85
CA ALA A 69 -2.11 3.78 -14.75
C ALA A 69 -0.81 4.48 -14.33
N GLN A 70 -0.89 5.75 -13.91
CA GLN A 70 0.28 6.49 -13.37
C GLN A 70 0.82 5.84 -12.09
N LEU A 71 -0.06 5.43 -11.16
CA LEU A 71 0.31 4.74 -9.93
C LEU A 71 1.01 3.41 -10.24
N MET A 72 0.42 2.60 -11.11
CA MET A 72 0.98 1.30 -11.49
C MET A 72 2.27 1.43 -12.29
N LEU A 73 2.41 2.45 -13.13
CA LEU A 73 3.66 2.78 -13.83
C LEU A 73 4.79 3.09 -12.83
N ALA A 74 4.51 3.90 -11.81
CA ALA A 74 5.49 4.23 -10.78
C ALA A 74 5.91 2.97 -10.00
N ARG A 75 4.97 2.10 -9.63
CA ARG A 75 5.26 0.81 -8.99
C ARG A 75 6.10 -0.10 -9.88
N THR A 76 5.77 -0.16 -11.18
CA THR A 76 6.52 -0.94 -12.17
C THR A 76 7.96 -0.45 -12.28
N ARG A 77 8.17 0.85 -12.35
CA ARG A 77 9.49 1.47 -12.40
C ARG A 77 10.33 1.17 -11.16
N TYR A 78 9.71 1.16 -9.98
CA TYR A 78 10.40 0.78 -8.76
C TYR A 78 10.95 -0.65 -8.81
N GLN A 79 10.14 -1.61 -9.34
CA GLN A 79 10.57 -3.00 -9.53
C GLN A 79 11.70 -3.16 -10.56
N GLN A 80 11.85 -2.21 -11.47
CA GLN A 80 12.95 -2.14 -12.46
C GLN A 80 14.18 -1.38 -11.94
N ASP A 81 14.25 -1.06 -10.65
CA ASP A 81 15.29 -0.22 -10.03
C ASP A 81 15.34 1.23 -10.57
N LYS A 82 14.30 1.66 -11.31
CA LYS A 82 14.13 3.06 -11.76
C LYS A 82 13.55 3.92 -10.63
N LYS A 83 14.22 3.89 -9.47
CA LYS A 83 13.69 4.39 -8.18
C LYS A 83 13.34 5.87 -8.20
N GLN A 84 14.18 6.71 -8.82
CA GLN A 84 13.89 8.16 -8.88
C GLN A 84 12.62 8.44 -9.68
N ALA A 85 12.49 7.88 -10.88
CA ALA A 85 11.31 8.05 -11.73
C ALA A 85 10.02 7.51 -11.05
N ALA A 86 10.14 6.44 -10.26
CA ALA A 86 9.02 5.93 -9.47
C ALA A 86 8.58 6.92 -8.39
N ARG A 87 9.51 7.47 -7.61
CA ARG A 87 9.23 8.45 -6.56
C ARG A 87 8.65 9.74 -7.13
N ASP A 88 9.21 10.25 -8.23
CA ASP A 88 8.72 11.46 -8.88
C ASP A 88 7.28 11.32 -9.37
N GLY A 89 6.94 10.15 -9.96
CA GLY A 89 5.57 9.85 -10.39
C GLY A 89 4.58 9.75 -9.23
N LEU A 90 4.98 9.13 -8.11
CA LEU A 90 4.16 9.04 -6.90
C LEU A 90 3.97 10.41 -6.23
N GLN A 91 5.03 11.22 -6.17
CA GLN A 91 4.95 12.57 -5.61
C GLN A 91 3.99 13.44 -6.44
N GLN A 92 4.07 13.39 -7.77
CA GLN A 92 3.14 14.12 -8.64
C GLN A 92 1.67 13.71 -8.42
N LEU A 93 1.39 12.40 -8.22
CA LEU A 93 0.05 11.93 -7.88
C LEU A 93 -0.43 12.45 -6.53
N LEU A 94 0.45 12.44 -5.53
CA LEU A 94 0.17 12.95 -4.19
C LEU A 94 -0.12 14.45 -4.21
N ASP A 95 0.67 15.24 -4.94
CA ASP A 95 0.54 16.70 -5.04
C ASP A 95 -0.77 17.12 -5.72
N ARG A 96 -1.28 16.31 -6.64
CA ARG A 96 -2.59 16.56 -7.30
C ARG A 96 -3.78 16.30 -6.37
N ALA A 97 -3.60 15.60 -5.27
CA ALA A 97 -4.63 15.26 -4.30
C ALA A 97 -5.88 14.57 -4.91
N GLY A 98 -5.69 13.82 -6.00
CA GLY A 98 -6.74 13.06 -6.67
C GLY A 98 -7.09 11.75 -5.95
N LYS A 99 -7.88 10.93 -6.62
CA LYS A 99 -8.38 9.66 -6.06
C LYS A 99 -7.27 8.70 -5.65
N GLN A 100 -6.15 8.69 -6.38
CA GLN A 100 -5.01 7.81 -6.10
C GLN A 100 -3.95 8.43 -5.17
N ALA A 101 -4.15 9.67 -4.72
CA ALA A 101 -3.18 10.35 -3.85
C ALA A 101 -2.91 9.59 -2.52
N PRO A 102 -3.91 9.00 -1.82
CA PRO A 102 -3.65 8.21 -0.62
C PRO A 102 -2.75 7.00 -0.88
N GLU A 103 -3.00 6.28 -1.97
CA GLU A 103 -2.19 5.12 -2.36
C GLU A 103 -0.79 5.57 -2.84
N ALA A 104 -0.69 6.69 -3.54
CA ALA A 104 0.59 7.27 -3.94
C ALA A 104 1.44 7.63 -2.72
N ALA A 105 0.86 8.27 -1.70
CA ALA A 105 1.53 8.56 -0.43
C ALA A 105 2.02 7.28 0.27
N ASN A 106 1.20 6.24 0.28
CA ASN A 106 1.53 4.95 0.87
C ASN A 106 2.73 4.29 0.18
N TYR A 107 2.71 4.19 -1.16
CA TYR A 107 3.83 3.60 -1.91
C TYR A 107 5.08 4.48 -1.87
N LEU A 108 4.94 5.80 -1.95
CA LEU A 108 6.08 6.72 -1.83
C LEU A 108 6.76 6.55 -0.48
N GLY A 109 5.99 6.57 0.60
CA GLY A 109 6.51 6.36 1.95
C GLY A 109 7.20 5.00 2.10
N LYS A 110 6.58 3.91 1.59
CA LYS A 110 7.17 2.58 1.60
C LYS A 110 8.50 2.54 0.84
N PHE A 111 8.55 3.04 -0.39
CA PHE A 111 9.76 3.05 -1.21
C PHE A 111 10.89 3.87 -0.57
N LEU A 112 10.53 4.98 0.09
CA LEU A 112 11.49 5.79 0.83
C LEU A 112 12.01 5.06 2.09
N LEU A 113 11.17 4.28 2.80
CA LEU A 113 11.60 3.44 3.91
C LEU A 113 12.54 2.32 3.45
N ASP A 114 12.25 1.69 2.31
CA ASP A 114 13.09 0.64 1.72
C ASP A 114 14.46 1.19 1.29
N ASP A 115 14.51 2.45 0.85
CA ASP A 115 15.74 3.18 0.51
C ASP A 115 16.45 3.80 1.74
N GLY A 116 15.97 3.57 2.98
CA GLY A 116 16.53 4.15 4.20
C GLY A 116 16.25 5.64 4.42
N ARG A 117 15.42 6.27 3.58
CA ARG A 117 15.10 7.71 3.61
C ARG A 117 13.94 8.01 4.56
N THR A 118 14.11 7.67 5.83
CA THR A 118 13.06 7.61 6.86
C THR A 118 12.33 8.94 7.07
N GLU A 119 13.05 10.08 7.10
CA GLU A 119 12.44 11.41 7.27
C GLU A 119 11.51 11.78 6.11
N GLN A 120 11.94 11.46 4.89
CA GLN A 120 11.15 11.74 3.70
C GLN A 120 9.93 10.83 3.63
N ALA A 121 10.06 9.56 4.05
CA ALA A 121 8.94 8.65 4.18
C ALA A 121 7.90 9.18 5.17
N ALA A 122 8.34 9.64 6.36
CA ALA A 122 7.45 10.25 7.33
C ALA A 122 6.73 11.49 6.78
N THR A 123 7.40 12.26 5.92
CA THR A 123 6.80 13.43 5.26
C THR A 123 5.72 12.99 4.26
N ALA A 124 5.99 12.00 3.40
CA ALA A 124 5.00 11.47 2.44
C ALA A 124 3.75 10.92 3.16
N TYR A 125 3.93 10.15 4.23
CA TYR A 125 2.80 9.63 5.01
C TYR A 125 1.99 10.77 5.67
N ARG A 126 2.66 11.82 6.21
CA ARG A 126 1.95 12.97 6.80
C ARG A 126 1.17 13.75 5.74
N GLN A 127 1.72 13.95 4.54
CA GLN A 127 1.00 14.56 3.43
C GLN A 127 -0.23 13.73 3.05
N GLY A 128 -0.09 12.40 2.96
CA GLY A 128 -1.22 11.51 2.73
C GLY A 128 -2.29 11.59 3.81
N LEU A 129 -1.91 11.64 5.09
CA LEU A 129 -2.84 11.76 6.21
C LEU A 129 -3.55 13.12 6.28
N ALA A 130 -3.00 14.14 5.65
CA ALA A 130 -3.60 15.49 5.55
C ALA A 130 -4.62 15.62 4.42
N LEU A 131 -4.79 14.60 3.55
CA LEU A 131 -5.78 14.62 2.49
C LEU A 131 -7.21 14.68 3.08
N PRO A 132 -8.13 15.43 2.45
CA PRO A 132 -9.43 15.75 3.04
C PRO A 132 -10.35 14.53 3.18
N GLU A 133 -10.31 13.60 2.22
CA GLU A 133 -11.25 12.49 2.14
C GLU A 133 -10.52 11.14 2.16
N LEU A 134 -10.14 10.70 3.36
CA LEU A 134 -9.52 9.39 3.56
C LEU A 134 -10.55 8.35 4.00
N THR A 135 -10.59 7.22 3.27
CA THR A 135 -11.29 6.04 3.79
C THR A 135 -10.62 5.55 5.07
N PRO A 136 -11.34 4.86 5.98
CA PRO A 136 -10.74 4.27 7.18
C PRO A 136 -9.51 3.40 6.86
N LEU A 137 -9.59 2.59 5.81
CA LEU A 137 -8.48 1.73 5.38
C LEU A 137 -7.26 2.52 4.88
N ALA A 138 -7.47 3.59 4.09
CA ALA A 138 -6.36 4.45 3.65
C ALA A 138 -5.70 5.15 4.84
N ARG A 139 -6.48 5.65 5.78
CA ARG A 139 -5.99 6.22 7.03
C ARG A 139 -5.17 5.21 7.84
N ALA A 140 -5.67 3.97 7.98
CA ALA A 140 -4.97 2.90 8.68
C ALA A 140 -3.60 2.60 8.04
N ARG A 141 -3.54 2.44 6.72
CA ARG A 141 -2.29 2.19 5.98
C ARG A 141 -1.27 3.30 6.18
N LEU A 142 -1.69 4.55 6.02
CA LEU A 142 -0.81 5.71 6.17
C LEU A 142 -0.35 5.88 7.62
N SER A 143 -1.22 5.67 8.60
CA SER A 143 -0.87 5.68 10.03
C SER A 143 0.14 4.59 10.36
N ASN A 144 -0.09 3.37 9.88
CA ASN A 144 0.84 2.27 10.05
C ASN A 144 2.22 2.58 9.43
N GLY A 145 2.26 3.09 8.21
CA GLY A 145 3.51 3.49 7.55
C GLY A 145 4.26 4.58 8.32
N LEU A 146 3.54 5.61 8.79
CA LEU A 146 4.12 6.67 9.63
C LEU A 146 4.60 6.13 10.98
N GLY A 147 3.90 5.13 11.54
CA GLY A 147 4.30 4.41 12.75
C GLY A 147 5.64 3.72 12.57
N VAL A 148 5.83 2.99 11.46
CA VAL A 148 7.12 2.35 11.12
C VAL A 148 8.23 3.41 10.98
N ALA A 149 7.98 4.50 10.28
CA ALA A 149 8.94 5.59 10.16
C ALA A 149 9.31 6.18 11.53
N SER A 150 8.32 6.36 12.43
CA SER A 150 8.54 6.87 13.80
C SER A 150 9.39 5.91 14.65
N LEU A 151 9.15 4.59 14.55
CA LEU A 151 9.98 3.61 15.25
C LEU A 151 11.44 3.67 14.76
N ARG A 152 11.67 3.77 13.44
CA ARG A 152 13.01 3.90 12.86
C ARG A 152 13.74 5.18 13.30
N GLN A 153 13.00 6.22 13.68
CA GLN A 153 13.51 7.47 14.24
C GLN A 153 13.73 7.42 15.77
N GLY A 154 13.43 6.29 16.42
CA GLY A 154 13.49 6.15 17.88
C GLY A 154 12.31 6.80 18.63
N ALA A 155 11.31 7.30 17.92
CA ALA A 155 10.11 7.91 18.49
C ALA A 155 9.06 6.83 18.82
N PHE A 156 9.39 5.92 19.76
CA PHE A 156 8.63 4.69 20.01
C PHE A 156 7.19 4.95 20.44
N ALA A 157 6.95 5.84 21.40
CA ALA A 157 5.61 6.17 21.86
C ALA A 157 4.72 6.74 20.74
N LYS A 158 5.30 7.58 19.88
CA LYS A 158 4.59 8.10 18.70
C LYS A 158 4.28 6.99 17.69
N GLY A 159 5.24 6.11 17.42
CA GLY A 159 5.05 4.97 16.52
C GLY A 159 3.93 4.07 17.03
N ARG A 160 3.95 3.71 18.30
CA ARG A 160 2.90 2.90 18.94
C ARG A 160 1.51 3.55 18.84
N ALA A 161 1.38 4.84 19.15
CA ALA A 161 0.09 5.53 19.04
C ALA A 161 -0.47 5.52 17.60
N LEU A 162 0.41 5.59 16.61
CA LEU A 162 0.03 5.48 15.20
C LEU A 162 -0.42 4.05 14.83
N PHE A 163 0.19 3.02 15.39
CA PHE A 163 -0.27 1.64 15.22
C PHE A 163 -1.60 1.39 15.92
N GLU A 164 -1.84 1.95 17.10
CA GLU A 164 -3.15 1.91 17.78
C GLU A 164 -4.24 2.50 16.87
N ALA A 165 -3.98 3.66 16.26
CA ALA A 165 -4.90 4.28 15.32
C ALA A 165 -5.14 3.41 14.07
N ALA A 166 -4.11 2.72 13.56
CA ALA A 166 -4.24 1.80 12.44
C ALA A 166 -5.09 0.58 12.80
N VAL A 167 -4.86 -0.05 13.95
CA VAL A 167 -5.65 -1.18 14.46
C VAL A 167 -7.09 -0.77 14.72
N ALA A 168 -7.35 0.43 15.27
CA ALA A 168 -8.71 0.93 15.48
C ALA A 168 -9.49 1.11 14.18
N ALA A 169 -8.82 1.52 13.10
CA ALA A 169 -9.45 1.74 11.80
C ALA A 169 -9.59 0.46 10.95
N ALA A 170 -8.74 -0.56 11.18
CA ALA A 170 -8.77 -1.85 10.49
C ALA A 170 -8.31 -2.97 11.44
N PRO A 171 -9.19 -3.44 12.35
CA PRO A 171 -8.81 -4.35 13.43
C PRO A 171 -8.45 -5.78 12.97
N ASP A 172 -8.87 -6.17 11.78
CA ASP A 172 -8.65 -7.52 11.24
C ASP A 172 -7.34 -7.65 10.44
N GLU A 173 -6.56 -6.54 10.32
CA GLU A 173 -5.30 -6.55 9.59
C GLU A 173 -4.14 -7.03 10.50
N PRO A 174 -3.56 -8.22 10.24
CA PRO A 174 -2.52 -8.78 11.11
C PRO A 174 -1.27 -7.90 11.20
N ASP A 175 -0.89 -7.24 10.10
CA ASP A 175 0.28 -6.37 10.04
C ASP A 175 0.21 -5.23 11.06
N TYR A 176 -0.98 -4.62 11.24
CA TYR A 176 -1.13 -3.50 12.18
C TYR A 176 -1.03 -3.95 13.63
N ARG A 177 -1.60 -5.10 13.96
CA ARG A 177 -1.47 -5.69 15.31
C ARG A 177 -0.04 -6.15 15.59
N GLY A 178 0.61 -6.78 14.61
CA GLY A 178 2.02 -7.16 14.73
C GLY A 178 2.94 -5.96 14.94
N ASN A 179 2.67 -4.84 14.26
CA ASN A 179 3.42 -3.60 14.44
C ASN A 179 3.08 -2.91 15.77
N LEU A 180 1.82 -2.99 16.24
CA LEU A 180 1.45 -2.50 17.57
C LEU A 180 2.20 -3.26 18.68
N ALA A 181 2.26 -4.58 18.56
CA ALA A 181 3.04 -5.40 19.49
C ALA A 181 4.53 -5.02 19.48
N LEU A 182 5.11 -4.80 18.29
CA LEU A 182 6.46 -4.30 18.16
C LEU A 182 6.62 -2.91 18.82
N GLY A 183 5.66 -2.00 18.65
CA GLY A 183 5.66 -0.67 19.28
C GLY A 183 5.72 -0.76 20.80
N TRP A 184 4.88 -1.59 21.42
CA TRP A 184 4.92 -1.87 22.85
C TRP A 184 6.24 -2.50 23.31
N LEU A 185 6.78 -3.42 22.52
CA LEU A 185 8.06 -4.05 22.81
C LEU A 185 9.21 -3.04 22.82
N MET A 186 9.22 -2.10 21.87
CA MET A 186 10.24 -1.04 21.77
C MET A 186 10.16 -0.04 22.94
N GLU A 187 9.00 0.09 23.58
CA GLU A 187 8.84 0.83 24.85
C GLU A 187 9.16 -0.02 26.10
N GLY A 188 9.63 -1.26 25.94
CA GLY A 188 9.95 -2.18 27.03
C GLY A 188 8.72 -2.85 27.67
N ASN A 189 7.51 -2.59 27.20
CA ASN A 189 6.27 -3.15 27.75
C ASN A 189 5.92 -4.51 27.10
N ARG A 190 6.58 -5.57 27.57
CA ARG A 190 6.39 -6.96 27.08
C ARG A 190 4.97 -7.49 27.30
N ILE A 191 4.32 -7.08 28.40
CA ILE A 191 2.95 -7.52 28.71
C ILE A 191 1.97 -6.97 27.69
N ALA A 192 2.02 -5.66 27.41
CA ALA A 192 1.16 -5.04 26.41
C ALA A 192 1.48 -5.55 24.99
N ALA A 193 2.76 -5.82 24.68
CA ALA A 193 3.16 -6.44 23.42
C ALA A 193 2.51 -7.82 23.23
N ARG A 194 2.51 -8.66 24.26
CA ARG A 194 1.86 -9.97 24.27
C ARG A 194 0.36 -9.85 24.06
N GLN A 195 -0.31 -8.96 24.77
CA GLN A 195 -1.75 -8.71 24.64
C GLN A 195 -2.14 -8.23 23.24
N ALA A 196 -1.33 -7.34 22.64
CA ALA A 196 -1.56 -6.88 21.28
C ALA A 196 -1.42 -8.01 20.24
N PHE A 197 -0.52 -8.97 20.49
CA PHE A 197 -0.26 -10.11 19.60
C PHE A 197 -1.23 -11.28 19.79
N GLU A 198 -1.84 -11.44 20.96
CA GLU A 198 -2.68 -12.59 21.32
C GLU A 198 -3.78 -12.90 20.29
N PRO A 199 -4.54 -11.92 19.73
CA PRO A 199 -5.55 -12.22 18.72
C PRO A 199 -4.99 -12.86 17.44
N LEU A 200 -3.69 -12.67 17.15
CA LEU A 200 -3.04 -13.22 15.97
C LEU A 200 -2.67 -14.70 16.10
N LEU A 201 -2.61 -15.22 17.32
CA LEU A 201 -2.27 -16.65 17.57
C LEU A 201 -3.31 -17.63 17.03
N HIS A 202 -4.51 -17.16 16.69
CA HIS A 202 -5.59 -17.98 16.11
C HIS A 202 -5.51 -18.09 14.57
N TYR A 203 -4.64 -17.32 13.92
CA TYR A 203 -4.46 -17.38 12.48
C TYR A 203 -3.64 -18.60 12.10
N GLN A 204 -4.08 -19.33 11.07
CA GLN A 204 -3.35 -20.51 10.56
C GLN A 204 -2.01 -20.14 9.90
N SER A 205 -1.93 -18.93 9.34
CA SER A 205 -0.75 -18.37 8.71
C SER A 205 -0.72 -16.88 8.93
N LEU A 206 0.43 -16.37 9.30
CA LEU A 206 0.69 -14.93 9.48
C LEU A 206 1.61 -14.41 8.38
N PRO A 207 1.53 -13.12 8.02
CA PRO A 207 2.53 -12.51 7.16
C PRO A 207 3.95 -12.66 7.73
N PRO A 208 4.98 -12.83 6.89
CA PRO A 208 6.36 -13.04 7.34
C PRO A 208 6.85 -11.98 8.34
N GLN A 209 6.51 -10.71 8.11
CA GLN A 209 6.90 -9.63 9.02
C GLN A 209 6.25 -9.75 10.40
N VAL A 210 4.99 -10.20 10.45
CA VAL A 210 4.27 -10.43 11.72
C VAL A 210 4.89 -11.59 12.48
N GLU A 211 5.26 -12.67 11.79
CA GLU A 211 5.98 -13.79 12.40
C GLU A 211 7.35 -13.37 12.95
N MET A 212 8.08 -12.53 12.22
CA MET A 212 9.35 -11.98 12.71
C MET A 212 9.15 -11.09 13.95
N ASN A 213 8.10 -10.25 13.98
CA ASN A 213 7.76 -9.45 15.16
C ASN A 213 7.39 -10.36 16.35
N TYR A 214 6.71 -11.49 16.10
CA TYR A 214 6.42 -12.48 17.15
C TYR A 214 7.69 -13.15 17.69
N ALA A 215 8.62 -13.50 16.82
CA ALA A 215 9.90 -14.04 17.25
C ALA A 215 10.69 -13.07 18.13
N LEU A 216 10.63 -11.76 17.83
CA LEU A 216 11.23 -10.72 18.69
C LEU A 216 10.58 -10.69 20.08
N LEU A 217 9.26 -10.78 20.15
CA LEU A 217 8.54 -10.86 21.42
C LEU A 217 8.96 -12.12 22.23
N LEU A 218 9.03 -13.25 21.58
CA LEU A 218 9.49 -14.51 22.20
C LEU A 218 10.92 -14.41 22.75
N LEU A 219 11.84 -13.76 22.02
CA LEU A 219 13.19 -13.49 22.51
C LEU A 219 13.18 -12.57 23.75
N ALA A 220 12.34 -11.55 23.75
CA ALA A 220 12.20 -10.65 24.90
C ALA A 220 11.60 -11.35 26.13
N GLU A 221 10.81 -12.39 25.94
CA GLU A 221 10.25 -13.23 26.98
C GLU A 221 11.17 -14.38 27.42
N GLY A 222 12.33 -14.54 26.76
CA GLY A 222 13.28 -15.60 27.03
C GLY A 222 12.96 -16.94 26.37
N ASN A 223 11.92 -17.01 25.52
CA ASN A 223 11.56 -18.21 24.77
C ASN A 223 12.34 -18.32 23.46
N GLU A 224 13.66 -18.43 23.59
CA GLU A 224 14.57 -18.54 22.42
C GLU A 224 14.32 -19.77 21.55
N PRO A 225 14.00 -20.98 22.08
CA PRO A 225 13.75 -22.12 21.22
C PRO A 225 12.63 -21.91 20.21
N GLN A 226 11.52 -21.33 20.64
CA GLN A 226 10.39 -21.04 19.75
C GLN A 226 10.70 -19.90 18.78
N ALA A 227 11.40 -18.86 19.22
CA ALA A 227 11.85 -17.78 18.33
C ALA A 227 12.77 -18.31 17.21
N ARG A 228 13.72 -19.21 17.54
CA ARG A 228 14.59 -19.88 16.57
C ARG A 228 13.81 -20.66 15.52
N LEU A 229 12.78 -21.40 15.93
CA LEU A 229 11.94 -22.16 15.02
C LEU A 229 11.26 -21.25 13.99
N ILE A 230 10.78 -20.10 14.42
CA ILE A 230 10.17 -19.10 13.50
C ILE A 230 11.22 -18.51 12.57
N LEU A 231 12.30 -17.98 13.13
CA LEU A 231 13.34 -17.28 12.38
C LEU A 231 14.07 -18.18 11.38
N SER A 232 14.23 -19.48 11.68
CA SER A 232 14.87 -20.45 10.77
C SER A 232 14.13 -20.64 9.44
N ARG A 233 12.89 -20.19 9.33
CA ARG A 233 12.14 -20.22 8.07
C ARG A 233 12.55 -19.07 7.12
N PHE A 234 13.20 -18.05 7.64
CA PHE A 234 13.55 -16.82 6.91
C PHE A 234 15.05 -16.58 6.80
N LEU A 235 15.84 -17.18 7.70
CA LEU A 235 17.29 -16.94 7.83
C LEU A 235 18.08 -18.23 7.64
N SER A 236 19.25 -18.12 7.03
CA SER A 236 20.23 -19.21 7.03
C SER A 236 20.77 -19.48 8.44
N ALA A 237 21.32 -20.66 8.69
CA ALA A 237 21.83 -21.01 10.02
C ALA A 237 22.88 -20.02 10.55
N SER A 238 23.77 -19.51 9.71
CA SER A 238 24.80 -18.53 10.10
C SER A 238 24.20 -17.16 10.42
N GLN A 239 23.19 -16.72 9.65
CA GLN A 239 22.45 -15.48 9.91
C GLN A 239 21.64 -15.59 11.20
N LEU A 240 20.98 -16.72 11.43
CA LEU A 240 20.17 -16.97 12.61
C LEU A 240 20.95 -16.78 13.91
N GLU A 241 22.14 -17.38 14.00
CA GLU A 241 23.00 -17.25 15.19
C GLU A 241 23.48 -15.81 15.41
N HIS A 242 23.83 -15.14 14.33
CA HIS A 242 24.29 -13.76 14.38
C HIS A 242 23.15 -12.82 14.82
N ASP A 243 22.00 -12.92 14.17
CA ASP A 243 20.88 -12.02 14.39
C ASP A 243 20.24 -12.21 15.77
N ILE A 244 20.11 -13.46 16.26
CA ILE A 244 19.61 -13.69 17.62
C ILE A 244 20.52 -13.02 18.67
N ARG A 245 21.85 -13.09 18.50
CA ARG A 245 22.75 -12.41 19.44
C ARG A 245 22.57 -10.89 19.43
N LEU A 246 22.45 -10.29 18.24
CA LEU A 246 22.21 -8.85 18.08
C LEU A 246 20.87 -8.43 18.70
N LEU A 247 19.79 -9.15 18.36
CA LEU A 247 18.45 -8.86 18.84
C LEU A 247 18.37 -8.96 20.38
N LYS A 248 18.98 -10.00 20.97
CA LYS A 248 19.04 -10.13 22.44
C LYS A 248 19.83 -9.00 23.09
N ALA A 249 20.90 -8.51 22.46
CA ALA A 249 21.64 -7.36 22.97
C ALA A 249 20.80 -6.07 22.92
N GLN A 250 20.09 -5.83 21.84
CA GLN A 250 19.19 -4.68 21.70
C GLN A 250 18.03 -4.73 22.71
N LEU A 251 17.38 -5.89 22.87
CA LEU A 251 16.27 -6.07 23.81
C LEU A 251 16.68 -5.87 25.27
N ARG A 252 17.92 -6.18 25.67
CA ARG A 252 18.44 -5.87 27.01
C ARG A 252 18.56 -4.36 27.24
N GLY A 253 18.91 -3.60 26.21
CA GLY A 253 18.99 -2.13 26.30
C GLY A 253 17.62 -1.43 26.44
N LEU A 254 16.52 -2.11 26.12
CA LEU A 254 15.16 -1.59 26.29
C LEU A 254 14.56 -1.89 27.67
N SER A 255 15.24 -2.67 28.49
CA SER A 255 14.73 -3.18 29.79
C SER A 255 15.30 -2.41 30.99
N VAL A 256 15.91 -1.23 30.77
CA VAL A 256 16.53 -0.37 31.82
C VAL A 256 15.66 0.92 32.05
#